data_1b7c56c550a97de300aa6441093c16b3
#
_entry.id   1b7c56c550a97de300aa6441093c16b3
#
_cell.length_a   1.000
_cell.length_b   1.000
_cell.length_c   1.000
_cell.angle_alpha   90.00
_cell.angle_beta   90.00
_cell.angle_gamma   90.00
#
_symmetry.space_group_name_H-M   'P 1'
#
loop_
_entity.id
_entity.type
_entity.pdbx_description
1 polymer ?
#
loop_
_entity_poly.entity_id
_entity_poly.type
_entity_poly.pdbx_seq_one_letter_code
_entity_poly.pdbx_strand_id
1 'polypeptide(L)'
;GARPARVYASAGQSGVFNALTRDGRKSDIDDNAFVVIDYDNGCRANFTLNMCSPDFTEELCVVGTKGRLIASERFDMHHRQEAKTSLTLELGEQGASREIALGYASVIEKSGHHGATYFEHAAFLDRLEGLESSAATPEQGLWSMLVASAAQESSKSGNAVDLAEFIKANGLAESLGVSTVTS
;
A
#
# COMPACT_ATOMS: atom_id res chain seq x y z
N GLY A 1 -2.95 5.50 16.23
CA GLY A 1 -1.99 4.63 15.55
C GLY A 1 -0.67 5.33 15.34
N ALA A 2 0.36 4.61 14.89
CA ALA A 2 1.66 5.19 14.56
C ALA A 2 1.55 6.04 13.27
N ARG A 3 2.36 7.08 13.17
CA ARG A 3 2.45 7.93 11.98
C ARG A 3 3.75 7.66 11.23
N PRO A 4 3.75 7.66 9.89
CA PRO A 4 4.98 7.64 9.12
C PRO A 4 5.84 8.86 9.47
N ALA A 5 7.14 8.65 9.70
CA ALA A 5 8.06 9.69 10.11
C ALA A 5 9.13 9.97 9.05
N ARG A 6 9.65 8.91 8.41
CA ARG A 6 10.70 9.03 7.41
C ARG A 6 10.49 8.04 6.27
N VAL A 7 10.76 8.47 5.05
CA VAL A 7 10.62 7.66 3.84
C VAL A 7 11.92 7.68 3.05
N TYR A 8 12.39 6.51 2.62
CA TYR A 8 13.44 6.38 1.62
C TYR A 8 12.93 5.53 0.46
N ALA A 9 13.19 5.94 -0.76
CA ALA A 9 12.75 5.22 -1.95
C ALA A 9 13.80 5.21 -3.05
N SER A 10 13.79 4.11 -3.81
CA SER A 10 14.43 4.00 -5.11
C SER A 10 13.39 3.53 -6.10
N ALA A 11 13.14 4.32 -7.15
CA ALA A 11 12.15 4.02 -8.17
C ALA A 11 12.72 4.33 -9.56
N GLY A 12 12.11 3.76 -10.58
CA GLY A 12 12.57 3.99 -11.94
C GLY A 12 11.73 3.28 -12.99
N GLN A 13 12.22 3.36 -14.23
CA GLN A 13 11.59 2.76 -15.40
C GLN A 13 12.42 1.56 -15.87
N SER A 14 11.78 0.39 -16.01
CA SER A 14 12.40 -0.83 -16.51
C SER A 14 12.56 -0.86 -18.04
N GLY A 15 11.91 0.07 -18.75
CA GLY A 15 11.88 0.10 -20.21
C GLY A 15 10.61 -0.51 -20.82
N VAL A 16 9.74 -1.11 -20.04
CA VAL A 16 8.48 -1.70 -20.54
C VAL A 16 7.44 -0.61 -20.77
N PHE A 17 7.19 0.23 -19.78
CA PHE A 17 6.17 1.29 -19.87
C PHE A 17 6.68 2.57 -20.54
N ASN A 18 7.97 2.84 -20.55
CA ASN A 18 8.53 4.03 -21.19
C ASN A 18 8.40 4.01 -22.72
N ALA A 19 8.10 2.86 -23.32
CA ALA A 19 7.77 2.74 -24.74
C ALA A 19 6.34 3.17 -25.07
N LEU A 20 5.47 3.26 -24.07
CA LEU A 20 4.09 3.69 -24.26
C LEU A 20 4.02 5.19 -24.53
N THR A 21 3.23 5.55 -25.54
CA THR A 21 2.96 6.95 -25.88
C THR A 21 1.46 7.19 -25.94
N ARG A 22 1.02 8.32 -25.40
CA ARG A 22 -0.35 8.80 -25.54
C ARG A 22 -0.31 10.26 -25.97
N ASP A 23 -1.02 10.60 -27.04
CA ASP A 23 -1.07 11.96 -27.60
C ASP A 23 0.33 12.57 -27.83
N GLY A 24 1.28 11.76 -28.32
CA GLY A 24 2.66 12.17 -28.58
C GLY A 24 3.55 12.31 -27.33
N ARG A 25 3.04 12.09 -26.13
CA ARG A 25 3.81 12.10 -24.88
C ARG A 25 4.22 10.69 -24.52
N LYS A 26 5.50 10.52 -24.22
CA LYS A 26 6.00 9.27 -23.62
C LYS A 26 5.52 9.13 -22.19
N SER A 27 5.35 7.88 -21.74
CA SER A 27 5.09 7.58 -20.33
C SER A 27 6.28 8.03 -19.47
N ASP A 28 5.99 8.72 -18.38
CA ASP A 28 6.93 9.12 -17.32
C ASP A 28 6.70 8.34 -16.00
N ILE A 29 5.92 7.26 -16.09
CA ILE A 29 5.58 6.41 -14.95
C ILE A 29 6.81 5.62 -14.52
N ASP A 30 7.16 5.72 -13.24
CA ASP A 30 8.03 4.76 -12.59
C ASP A 30 7.28 3.42 -12.46
N ASP A 31 7.76 2.39 -13.11
CA ASP A 31 7.09 1.08 -13.18
C ASP A 31 7.67 0.07 -12.18
N ASN A 32 8.66 0.48 -11.42
CA ASN A 32 9.19 -0.27 -10.29
C ASN A 32 9.63 0.69 -9.17
N ALA A 33 9.45 0.26 -7.93
CA ALA A 33 9.85 1.02 -6.75
C ALA A 33 10.11 0.11 -5.55
N PHE A 34 11.09 0.53 -4.74
CA PHE A 34 11.38 -0.03 -3.42
C PHE A 34 11.35 1.12 -2.42
N VAL A 35 10.45 1.03 -1.45
CA VAL A 35 10.22 2.09 -0.46
C VAL A 35 10.39 1.53 0.94
N VAL A 36 11.13 2.22 1.78
CA VAL A 36 11.26 1.93 3.22
C VAL A 36 10.62 3.07 3.99
N ILE A 37 9.79 2.72 4.97
CA ILE A 37 9.03 3.67 5.78
C ILE A 37 9.33 3.41 7.25
N ASP A 38 9.86 4.39 7.94
CA ASP A 38 10.00 4.39 9.39
C ASP A 38 8.80 5.10 10.03
N TYR A 39 8.28 4.56 11.11
CA TYR A 39 7.17 5.14 11.88
C TYR A 39 7.66 5.70 13.22
N ASP A 40 6.92 6.65 13.77
CA ASP A 40 7.22 7.36 15.02
C ASP A 40 7.29 6.46 16.27
N ASN A 41 6.69 5.28 16.21
CA ASN A 41 6.70 4.28 17.28
C ASN A 41 7.79 3.21 17.10
N GLY A 42 8.71 3.37 16.14
CA GLY A 42 9.79 2.42 15.85
C GLY A 42 9.41 1.24 14.95
N CYS A 43 8.14 1.11 14.53
CA CYS A 43 7.77 0.17 13.48
C CYS A 43 8.38 0.57 12.14
N ARG A 44 8.51 -0.39 11.25
CA ARG A 44 8.99 -0.19 9.88
C ARG A 44 8.12 -0.94 8.91
N ALA A 45 7.97 -0.37 7.72
CA ALA A 45 7.38 -1.06 6.59
C ALA A 45 8.28 -0.93 5.36
N ASN A 46 8.12 -1.88 4.45
CA ASN A 46 8.63 -1.75 3.11
C ASN A 46 7.48 -1.94 2.12
N PHE A 47 7.53 -1.20 1.02
CA PHE A 47 6.64 -1.35 -0.11
C PHE A 47 7.47 -1.65 -1.34
N THR A 48 7.06 -2.67 -2.09
CA THR A 48 7.69 -3.03 -3.37
C THR A 48 6.65 -2.97 -4.47
N LEU A 49 6.94 -2.23 -5.53
CA LEU A 49 6.15 -2.17 -6.73
C LEU A 49 6.96 -2.73 -7.90
N ASN A 50 6.35 -3.60 -8.69
CA ASN A 50 6.87 -4.02 -9.99
C ASN A 50 5.70 -4.26 -10.95
N MET A 51 5.55 -3.38 -11.92
CA MET A 51 4.47 -3.45 -12.91
C MET A 51 4.84 -4.27 -14.16
N CYS A 52 6.04 -4.82 -14.19
CA CYS A 52 6.57 -5.53 -15.36
C CYS A 52 6.48 -7.05 -15.24
N SER A 53 5.90 -7.56 -14.13
CA SER A 53 5.68 -8.98 -13.96
C SER A 53 4.55 -9.49 -14.86
N PRO A 54 4.69 -10.69 -15.46
CA PRO A 54 3.61 -11.31 -16.21
C PRO A 54 2.45 -11.81 -15.33
N ASP A 55 2.74 -12.04 -14.04
CA ASP A 55 1.76 -12.43 -13.04
C ASP A 55 1.49 -11.26 -12.12
N PHE A 56 0.22 -11.00 -11.87
CA PHE A 56 -0.20 -10.08 -10.83
C PHE A 56 -0.07 -10.76 -9.46
N THR A 57 0.59 -10.09 -8.53
CA THR A 57 0.72 -10.56 -7.15
C THR A 57 0.63 -9.36 -6.22
N GLU A 58 -0.32 -9.43 -5.29
CA GLU A 58 -0.38 -8.52 -4.14
C GLU A 58 -0.15 -9.35 -2.87
N GLU A 59 0.74 -8.88 -2.01
CA GLU A 59 1.02 -9.52 -0.74
C GLU A 59 1.16 -8.48 0.36
N LEU A 60 0.48 -8.71 1.48
CA LEU A 60 0.66 -7.98 2.72
C LEU A 60 1.18 -8.93 3.79
N CYS A 61 2.38 -8.69 4.28
CA CYS A 61 2.95 -9.41 5.40
C CYS A 61 3.07 -8.49 6.62
N VAL A 62 2.41 -8.84 7.71
CA VAL A 62 2.50 -8.11 8.98
C VAL A 62 3.20 -9.00 10.00
N VAL A 63 4.34 -8.53 10.51
CA VAL A 63 5.14 -9.23 11.52
C VAL A 63 5.02 -8.53 12.85
N GLY A 64 4.65 -9.26 13.88
CA GLY A 64 4.57 -8.79 15.26
C GLY A 64 5.33 -9.70 16.22
N THR A 65 5.37 -9.33 17.48
CA THR A 65 6.08 -10.09 18.53
C THR A 65 5.49 -11.48 18.81
N LYS A 66 4.28 -11.76 18.35
CA LYS A 66 3.60 -13.05 18.56
C LYS A 66 3.55 -13.94 17.32
N GLY A 67 4.00 -13.43 16.17
CA GLY A 67 3.93 -14.16 14.91
C GLY A 67 3.79 -13.24 13.72
N ARG A 68 3.35 -13.80 12.59
CA ARG A 68 3.10 -13.04 11.36
C ARG A 68 1.77 -13.44 10.72
N LEU A 69 1.19 -12.48 10.02
CA LEU A 69 0.02 -12.66 9.16
C LEU A 69 0.44 -12.34 7.72
N ILE A 70 0.10 -13.23 6.79
CA ILE A 70 0.37 -13.05 5.36
C ILE A 70 -0.96 -13.16 4.63
N ALA A 71 -1.33 -12.10 3.93
CA ALA A 71 -2.43 -12.10 2.97
C ALA A 71 -1.84 -11.96 1.57
N SER A 72 -2.24 -12.83 0.65
CA SER A 72 -1.72 -12.85 -0.71
C SER A 72 -2.83 -13.11 -1.72
N GLU A 73 -2.73 -12.40 -2.82
CA GLU A 73 -3.52 -12.61 -4.02
C GLU A 73 -2.59 -12.77 -5.22
N ARG A 74 -2.85 -13.76 -6.04
CA ARG A 74 -2.08 -14.00 -7.27
C ARG A 74 -2.99 -14.45 -8.40
N PHE A 75 -2.82 -13.84 -9.57
CA PHE A 75 -3.46 -14.30 -10.79
C PHE A 75 -2.60 -14.02 -12.03
N ASP A 76 -2.79 -14.84 -13.05
CA ASP A 76 -2.17 -14.66 -14.37
C ASP A 76 -2.90 -13.53 -15.10
N MET A 77 -2.17 -12.51 -15.55
CA MET A 77 -2.70 -11.37 -16.32
C MET A 77 -3.42 -11.78 -17.61
N HIS A 78 -3.15 -12.99 -18.12
CA HIS A 78 -3.84 -13.55 -19.29
C HIS A 78 -5.04 -14.43 -18.93
N HIS A 79 -5.40 -14.50 -17.66
CA HIS A 79 -6.53 -15.29 -17.14
C HIS A 79 -6.52 -16.77 -17.56
N ARG A 80 -5.35 -17.37 -17.74
CA ARG A 80 -5.17 -18.79 -18.07
C ARG A 80 -5.29 -19.71 -16.85
N GLN A 81 -5.18 -19.13 -15.66
CA GLN A 81 -5.29 -19.84 -14.38
C GLN A 81 -6.30 -19.10 -13.48
N GLU A 82 -6.93 -19.86 -12.61
CA GLU A 82 -7.77 -19.26 -11.57
C GLU A 82 -6.92 -18.46 -10.60
N ALA A 83 -7.49 -17.37 -10.11
CA ALA A 83 -6.87 -16.57 -9.06
C ALA A 83 -6.69 -17.40 -7.78
N LYS A 84 -5.60 -17.15 -7.09
CA LYS A 84 -5.31 -17.76 -5.78
C LYS A 84 -5.26 -16.66 -4.73
N THR A 85 -6.12 -16.79 -3.74
CA THR A 85 -6.10 -15.97 -2.54
C THR A 85 -5.72 -16.83 -1.35
N SER A 86 -4.91 -16.31 -0.45
CA SER A 86 -4.55 -17.01 0.78
C SER A 86 -4.42 -16.05 1.95
N LEU A 87 -4.75 -16.54 3.13
CA LEU A 87 -4.50 -15.86 4.39
C LEU A 87 -3.84 -16.86 5.35
N THR A 88 -2.62 -16.57 5.75
CA THR A 88 -1.83 -17.46 6.61
C THR A 88 -1.47 -16.75 7.90
N LEU A 89 -1.78 -17.37 9.03
CA LEU A 89 -1.36 -16.96 10.36
C LEU A 89 -0.32 -17.92 10.88
N GLU A 90 0.86 -17.42 11.22
CA GLU A 90 1.94 -18.18 11.85
C GLU A 90 2.21 -17.63 13.24
N LEU A 91 2.07 -18.47 14.26
CA LEU A 91 2.18 -18.08 15.66
C LEU A 91 3.43 -18.69 16.32
N GLY A 92 4.27 -17.82 16.87
CA GLY A 92 5.28 -18.07 17.87
C GLY A 92 6.34 -19.13 17.55
N GLU A 93 7.13 -19.44 18.59
CA GLU A 93 8.24 -20.39 18.52
C GLU A 93 7.80 -21.85 18.26
N GLN A 94 6.56 -22.18 18.53
CA GLN A 94 6.02 -23.53 18.32
C GLN A 94 5.60 -23.80 16.87
N GLY A 95 5.79 -22.83 15.96
CA GLY A 95 5.63 -23.03 14.53
C GLY A 95 4.22 -23.42 14.08
N ALA A 96 3.19 -23.09 14.85
CA ALA A 96 1.82 -23.34 14.44
C ALA A 96 1.48 -22.43 13.25
N SER A 97 1.38 -23.03 12.07
CA SER A 97 0.88 -22.34 10.88
C SER A 97 -0.57 -22.72 10.65
N ARG A 98 -1.40 -21.73 10.41
CA ARG A 98 -2.81 -21.90 10.11
C ARG A 98 -3.15 -21.17 8.83
N GLU A 99 -3.55 -21.89 7.82
CA GLU A 99 -4.19 -21.34 6.65
C GLU A 99 -5.67 -21.08 6.98
N ILE A 100 -6.14 -19.88 6.68
CA ILE A 100 -7.52 -19.45 6.88
C ILE A 100 -8.19 -19.54 5.51
N ALA A 101 -9.16 -20.42 5.38
CA ALA A 101 -9.92 -20.54 4.15
C ALA A 101 -10.67 -19.23 3.86
N LEU A 102 -10.45 -18.68 2.69
CA LEU A 102 -11.19 -17.55 2.17
C LEU A 102 -12.17 -18.06 1.12
N GLY A 103 -13.40 -17.56 1.16
CA GLY A 103 -14.41 -17.91 0.18
C GLY A 103 -15.51 -16.88 0.20
N TYR A 104 -15.83 -16.36 -0.96
CA TYR A 104 -16.90 -15.39 -1.16
C TYR A 104 -17.85 -15.89 -2.23
N ALA A 105 -19.08 -15.33 -2.26
CA ALA A 105 -19.98 -15.59 -3.36
C ALA A 105 -19.35 -15.12 -4.68
N SER A 106 -19.50 -15.90 -5.73
CA SER A 106 -18.88 -15.66 -7.05
C SER A 106 -19.16 -14.25 -7.61
N VAL A 107 -20.31 -13.64 -7.29
CA VAL A 107 -20.61 -12.26 -7.67
C VAL A 107 -19.69 -11.25 -6.99
N ILE A 108 -19.28 -11.52 -5.76
CA ILE A 108 -18.34 -10.68 -5.01
C ILE A 108 -16.93 -10.86 -5.57
N GLU A 109 -16.48 -12.09 -5.77
CA GLU A 109 -15.15 -12.38 -6.35
C GLU A 109 -14.93 -11.70 -7.71
N LYS A 110 -15.99 -11.58 -8.51
CA LYS A 110 -15.96 -10.94 -9.83
C LYS A 110 -16.09 -9.43 -9.80
N SER A 111 -16.25 -8.82 -8.64
CA SER A 111 -16.51 -7.36 -8.51
C SER A 111 -15.26 -6.47 -8.61
N GLY A 112 -14.11 -7.01 -8.95
CA GLY A 112 -12.82 -6.34 -9.02
C GLY A 112 -11.92 -6.68 -7.82
N HIS A 113 -10.62 -6.87 -8.10
CA HIS A 113 -9.62 -7.30 -7.12
C HIS A 113 -10.12 -8.46 -6.23
N HIS A 114 -10.74 -9.47 -6.88
CA HIS A 114 -11.32 -10.67 -6.23
C HIS A 114 -12.23 -10.38 -5.03
N GLY A 115 -13.01 -9.29 -5.10
CA GLY A 115 -13.96 -8.90 -4.08
C GLY A 115 -13.51 -7.74 -3.20
N ALA A 116 -12.23 -7.34 -3.22
CA ALA A 116 -11.74 -6.23 -2.41
C ALA A 116 -12.52 -4.93 -2.69
N THR A 117 -12.79 -4.63 -3.96
CA THR A 117 -13.59 -3.45 -4.36
C THR A 117 -15.01 -3.50 -3.78
N TYR A 118 -15.65 -4.66 -3.75
CA TYR A 118 -16.97 -4.79 -3.13
C TYR A 118 -16.92 -4.48 -1.63
N PHE A 119 -15.95 -5.06 -0.92
CA PHE A 119 -15.84 -4.85 0.53
C PHE A 119 -15.46 -3.42 0.88
N GLU A 120 -14.62 -2.77 0.07
CA GLU A 120 -14.30 -1.35 0.24
C GLU A 120 -15.55 -0.47 0.12
N HIS A 121 -16.38 -0.69 -0.91
CA HIS A 121 -17.64 0.05 -1.08
C HIS A 121 -18.64 -0.24 0.04
N ALA A 122 -18.77 -1.50 0.48
CA ALA A 122 -19.64 -1.85 1.60
C ALA A 122 -19.20 -1.15 2.89
N ALA A 123 -17.91 -1.21 3.21
CA ALA A 123 -17.35 -0.55 4.38
C ALA A 123 -17.47 1.00 4.31
N PHE A 124 -17.42 1.57 3.11
CA PHE A 124 -17.67 3.00 2.91
C PHE A 124 -19.13 3.37 3.18
N LEU A 125 -20.09 2.55 2.72
CA LEU A 125 -21.51 2.74 3.00
C LEU A 125 -21.81 2.63 4.50
N ASP A 126 -21.26 1.62 5.20
CA ASP A 126 -21.38 1.48 6.65
C ASP A 126 -20.94 2.77 7.37
N ARG A 127 -19.82 3.37 6.92
CA ARG A 127 -19.34 4.65 7.47
C ARG A 127 -20.33 5.80 7.22
N LEU A 128 -20.90 5.89 6.03
CA LEU A 128 -21.89 6.93 5.71
C LEU A 128 -23.16 6.80 6.55
N GLU A 129 -23.54 5.57 6.89
CA GLU A 129 -24.69 5.26 7.74
C GLU A 129 -24.39 5.39 9.25
N GLY A 130 -23.15 5.72 9.61
CA GLY A 130 -22.71 5.86 11.01
C GLY A 130 -22.49 4.54 11.72
N LEU A 131 -22.39 3.44 10.98
CA LEU A 131 -22.08 2.11 11.49
C LEU A 131 -20.59 1.92 11.73
N GLU A 132 -20.22 0.88 12.48
CA GLU A 132 -18.82 0.45 12.60
C GLU A 132 -18.28 0.03 11.23
N SER A 133 -17.14 0.60 10.84
CA SER A 133 -16.61 0.42 9.49
C SER A 133 -15.10 0.24 9.48
N SER A 134 -14.63 -0.70 8.66
CA SER A 134 -13.20 -0.91 8.36
C SER A 134 -12.66 0.01 7.27
N ALA A 135 -13.49 0.83 6.61
CA ALA A 135 -13.02 1.76 5.59
C ALA A 135 -11.97 2.73 6.13
N ALA A 136 -10.97 3.02 5.33
CA ALA A 136 -9.97 4.03 5.66
C ALA A 136 -10.63 5.42 5.86
N THR A 137 -10.13 6.17 6.83
CA THR A 137 -10.58 7.56 7.02
C THR A 137 -9.93 8.46 5.96
N PRO A 138 -10.51 9.65 5.68
CA PRO A 138 -9.86 10.65 4.82
C PRO A 138 -8.45 11.03 5.31
N GLU A 139 -8.23 11.09 6.63
CA GLU A 139 -6.90 11.32 7.20
C GLU A 139 -5.93 10.20 6.86
N GLN A 140 -6.34 8.93 6.98
CA GLN A 140 -5.50 7.78 6.61
C GLN A 140 -5.18 7.78 5.11
N GLY A 141 -6.16 8.13 4.26
CA GLY A 141 -5.95 8.30 2.82
C GLY A 141 -4.93 9.41 2.53
N LEU A 142 -5.02 10.55 3.22
CA LEU A 142 -4.07 11.64 3.08
C LEU A 142 -2.65 11.22 3.49
N TRP A 143 -2.49 10.48 4.60
CA TRP A 143 -1.18 9.94 5.00
C TRP A 143 -0.59 9.00 3.93
N SER A 144 -1.40 8.17 3.29
CA SER A 144 -0.95 7.31 2.19
C SER A 144 -0.41 8.13 1.01
N MET A 145 -1.12 9.21 0.64
CA MET A 145 -0.67 10.12 -0.44
C MET A 145 0.61 10.86 -0.08
N LEU A 146 0.76 11.27 1.18
CA LEU A 146 1.99 11.92 1.67
C LEU A 146 3.20 11.00 1.60
N VAL A 147 3.05 9.75 2.03
CA VAL A 147 4.11 8.74 1.92
C VAL A 147 4.50 8.52 0.47
N ALA A 148 3.53 8.40 -0.45
CA ALA A 148 3.81 8.23 -1.87
C ALA A 148 4.53 9.45 -2.47
N SER A 149 4.12 10.67 -2.10
CA SER A 149 4.76 11.92 -2.56
C SER A 149 6.18 12.06 -2.00
N ALA A 150 6.39 11.72 -0.73
CA ALA A 150 7.71 11.71 -0.11
C ALA A 150 8.62 10.62 -0.72
N ALA A 151 8.08 9.45 -1.08
CA ALA A 151 8.82 8.42 -1.78
C ALA A 151 9.30 8.90 -3.17
N GLN A 152 8.44 9.62 -3.89
CA GLN A 152 8.81 10.22 -5.17
C GLN A 152 9.92 11.27 -5.01
N GLU A 153 9.84 12.13 -3.99
CA GLU A 153 10.90 13.10 -3.67
C GLU A 153 12.20 12.41 -3.27
N SER A 154 12.12 11.38 -2.43
CA SER A 154 13.27 10.55 -2.04
C SER A 154 13.96 9.91 -3.24
N SER A 155 13.18 9.32 -4.14
CA SER A 155 13.73 8.69 -5.35
C SER A 155 14.45 9.70 -6.27
N LYS A 156 13.94 10.93 -6.38
CA LYS A 156 14.54 11.99 -7.19
C LYS A 156 15.81 12.56 -6.55
N SER A 157 15.80 12.77 -5.23
CA SER A 157 16.92 13.38 -4.51
C SER A 157 18.00 12.38 -4.11
N GLY A 158 17.70 11.08 -4.07
CA GLY A 158 18.54 10.02 -3.55
C GLY A 158 18.68 10.03 -2.02
N ASN A 159 17.90 10.85 -1.32
CA ASN A 159 17.97 11.02 0.13
C ASN A 159 16.68 10.55 0.81
N ALA A 160 16.79 10.18 2.09
CA ALA A 160 15.60 9.96 2.90
C ALA A 160 14.87 11.30 3.16
N VAL A 161 13.56 11.27 3.15
CA VAL A 161 12.67 12.41 3.38
C VAL A 161 12.09 12.33 4.78
N ASP A 162 12.30 13.33 5.60
CA ASP A 162 11.57 13.54 6.85
C ASP A 162 10.18 14.06 6.55
N LEU A 163 9.14 13.36 7.03
CA LEU A 163 7.75 13.72 6.71
C LEU A 163 7.28 14.99 7.40
N ALA A 164 7.78 15.32 8.58
CA ALA A 164 7.39 16.56 9.24
C ALA A 164 7.93 17.79 8.48
N GLU A 165 9.18 17.73 8.03
CA GLU A 165 9.77 18.76 7.18
C GLU A 165 9.08 18.85 5.82
N PHE A 166 8.77 17.72 5.20
CA PHE A 166 8.06 17.64 3.93
C PHE A 166 6.66 18.26 4.00
N ILE A 167 5.89 17.94 5.04
CA ILE A 167 4.55 18.50 5.30
C ILE A 167 4.64 20.03 5.47
N LYS A 168 5.61 20.50 6.24
CA LYS A 168 5.85 21.94 6.47
C LYS A 168 6.21 22.66 5.18
N ALA A 169 7.14 22.11 4.42
CA ALA A 169 7.60 22.70 3.15
C ALA A 169 6.50 22.82 2.10
N ASN A 170 5.51 21.91 2.13
CA ASN A 170 4.37 21.91 1.21
C ASN A 170 3.12 22.60 1.76
N GLY A 171 3.19 23.26 2.92
CA GLY A 171 2.07 24.01 3.50
C GLY A 171 0.89 23.17 3.97
N LEU A 172 1.12 21.86 4.27
CA LEU A 172 0.05 20.91 4.58
C LEU A 172 -0.16 20.71 6.09
N ALA A 173 0.60 21.42 6.94
CA ALA A 173 0.57 21.24 8.39
C ALA A 173 -0.80 21.50 8.99
N GLU A 174 -1.49 22.57 8.57
CA GLU A 174 -2.81 22.93 9.07
C GLU A 174 -3.86 21.87 8.70
N SER A 175 -3.85 21.39 7.45
CA SER A 175 -4.79 20.39 6.95
C SER A 175 -4.67 19.03 7.66
N LEU A 176 -3.51 18.74 8.24
CA LEU A 176 -3.20 17.49 8.94
C LEU A 176 -3.30 17.62 10.46
N GLY A 177 -3.58 18.81 10.98
CA GLY A 177 -3.55 19.07 12.44
C GLY A 177 -2.16 18.78 13.05
N VAL A 178 -1.09 18.88 12.27
CA VAL A 178 0.29 18.69 12.74
C VAL A 178 0.75 20.00 13.33
N SER A 179 0.94 20.02 14.66
CA SER A 179 1.50 21.20 15.33
C SER A 179 2.90 21.46 14.82
N THR A 180 3.11 22.61 14.19
CA THR A 180 4.45 23.11 13.89
C THR A 180 5.09 23.59 15.19
N VAL A 181 5.62 22.66 15.99
CA VAL A 181 6.46 23.05 17.12
C VAL A 181 7.74 23.60 16.55
N THR A 182 7.86 24.92 16.52
CA THR A 182 9.15 25.60 16.34
C THR A 182 9.98 25.37 17.59
N SER A 183 10.99 24.52 17.51
CA SER A 183 12.07 24.43 18.50
C SER A 183 12.96 25.65 18.46
#